data_2af4e797ec9bd3d13a124ce34c0846d6
#
_entry.id   2af4e797ec9bd3d13a124ce34c0846d6
#
_cell.length_a   1.000
_cell.length_b   1.000
_cell.length_c   1.000
_cell.angle_alpha   90.00
_cell.angle_beta   90.00
_cell.angle_gamma   90.00
#
_symmetry.space_group_name_H-M   'P 1'
#
loop_
_entity.id
_entity.type
_entity.pdbx_description
1 polymer ?
#
loop_
_entity_poly.entity_id
_entity_poly.type
_entity_poly.pdbx_seq_one_letter_code
_entity_poly.pdbx_strand_id
1 'polypeptide(L)'
;MRPGSSNRRRFLQDALATATAATAFHRGLGMSQARAGQAIGGPYIDVHTHLGRTWNGDPPLTPEGLVRWMDDNNIARAVVLPLVSPESSSYLNLTEQAIAGAKAFPDRLIPFCCIDPRTSYRGGRKGLVAMLKEYVDQGVKGFGEFKVGLPIDDPKMMTAYEACDDLKLPVLFHADDIRGTDKAGLPGLDRVLSAFPNVNFIGHGPGFWASIAGDVQTSGLGAYPKTKVAPGGALDRLFDAHKNLWGDLSAGSGSNAISRPAWAPEPAPS
;
A
#
# COMPACT_ATOMS: atom_id res chain seq x y z
N MET A 1 9.41 -12.27 32.90
CA MET A 1 10.10 -11.12 32.29
C MET A 1 9.59 -10.99 30.85
N ARG A 2 8.84 -9.96 30.53
CA ARG A 2 8.34 -9.71 29.15
C ARG A 2 9.35 -8.81 28.44
N PRO A 3 9.84 -9.17 27.23
CA PRO A 3 10.72 -8.30 26.46
C PRO A 3 9.90 -7.30 25.62
N GLY A 4 10.16 -6.03 25.82
CA GLY A 4 10.40 -5.04 24.79
C GLY A 4 9.26 -4.42 24.02
N SER A 5 8.51 -3.48 24.67
CA SER A 5 7.65 -2.49 23.97
C SER A 5 8.45 -1.30 23.38
N SER A 6 9.78 -1.34 23.38
CA SER A 6 10.63 -0.18 23.07
C SER A 6 10.85 0.10 21.58
N ASN A 7 10.73 -0.91 20.70
CA ASN A 7 11.04 -0.73 19.28
C ASN A 7 9.93 -0.03 18.48
N ARG A 8 8.67 -0.16 18.90
CA ARG A 8 7.52 0.45 18.18
C ARG A 8 7.44 1.97 18.40
N ARG A 9 7.74 2.45 19.61
CA ARG A 9 7.79 3.89 19.88
C ARG A 9 8.91 4.59 19.10
N ARG A 10 10.05 3.95 18.93
CA ARG A 10 11.14 4.47 18.11
C ARG A 10 10.75 4.56 16.63
N PHE A 11 10.15 3.50 16.08
CA PHE A 11 9.69 3.50 14.68
C PHE A 11 8.68 4.63 14.41
N LEU A 12 7.70 4.84 15.29
CA LEU A 12 6.72 5.93 15.16
C LEU A 12 7.33 7.32 15.40
N GLN A 13 8.32 7.45 16.27
CA GLN A 13 9.01 8.71 16.50
C GLN A 13 9.95 9.10 15.36
N ASP A 14 10.62 8.13 14.75
CA ASP A 14 11.48 8.35 13.58
C ASP A 14 10.63 8.67 12.33
N ALA A 15 9.42 8.09 12.21
CA ALA A 15 8.46 8.44 11.15
C ALA A 15 7.86 9.84 11.33
N LEU A 16 7.65 10.31 12.57
CA LEU A 16 7.17 11.68 12.83
C LEU A 16 8.23 12.75 12.49
N ALA A 17 9.50 12.45 12.68
CA ALA A 17 10.58 13.38 12.33
C ALA A 17 10.71 13.64 10.83
N THR A 18 10.30 12.67 10.00
CA THR A 18 10.28 12.81 8.53
C THR A 18 9.01 13.49 8.01
N ALA A 19 7.86 13.35 8.70
CA ALA A 19 6.59 13.94 8.27
C ALA A 19 6.53 15.47 8.42
N THR A 20 7.29 16.06 9.34
CA THR A 20 7.37 17.53 9.52
C THR A 20 8.12 18.25 8.41
N ALA A 21 8.87 17.56 7.58
CA ALA A 21 9.55 18.15 6.42
C ALA A 21 8.66 18.30 5.17
N ALA A 22 7.51 17.63 5.12
CA ALA A 22 6.66 17.61 3.93
C ALA A 22 5.64 18.76 3.82
N THR A 23 5.42 19.56 4.87
CA THR A 23 4.41 20.63 4.89
C THR A 23 4.93 22.05 4.58
N ALA A 24 6.21 22.21 4.25
CA ALA A 24 6.84 23.53 4.04
C ALA A 24 7.09 23.92 2.57
N PHE A 25 6.55 23.20 1.57
CA PHE A 25 6.84 23.47 0.15
C PHE A 25 5.63 23.94 -0.67
N HIS A 26 5.23 25.19 -0.43
CA HIS A 26 4.59 26.00 -1.47
C HIS A 26 5.21 27.39 -1.44
N ARG A 27 6.34 27.58 -2.14
CA ARG A 27 6.82 28.80 -2.81
C ARG A 27 8.31 28.70 -3.15
N GLY A 28 8.61 28.74 -4.44
CA GLY A 28 9.97 28.99 -4.93
C GLY A 28 10.31 28.22 -6.20
N LEU A 29 9.95 28.79 -7.36
CA LEU A 29 10.57 28.44 -8.65
C LEU A 29 12.04 28.89 -8.60
N GLY A 30 12.91 27.98 -8.22
CA GLY A 30 14.37 28.11 -8.35
C GLY A 30 14.89 26.93 -9.13
N MET A 31 15.35 27.12 -10.35
CA MET A 31 16.05 26.12 -11.15
C MET A 31 17.26 25.62 -10.37
N SER A 32 17.18 24.41 -9.83
CA SER A 32 18.31 23.73 -9.20
C SER A 32 19.28 23.25 -10.27
N GLN A 33 20.51 23.78 -10.23
CA GLN A 33 21.62 23.25 -11.03
C GLN A 33 21.86 21.79 -10.61
N ALA A 34 21.86 20.87 -11.56
CA ALA A 34 22.18 19.47 -11.36
C ALA A 34 23.56 19.35 -10.65
N ARG A 35 23.57 18.83 -9.43
CA ARG A 35 24.80 18.43 -8.74
C ARG A 35 25.31 17.14 -9.40
N ALA A 36 26.31 17.28 -10.26
CA ALA A 36 27.08 16.16 -10.74
C ALA A 36 27.85 15.52 -9.57
N GLY A 37 27.55 14.25 -9.25
CA GLY A 37 28.33 13.44 -8.33
C GLY A 37 27.66 12.88 -7.08
N GLN A 38 26.36 13.11 -6.83
CA GLN A 38 25.64 12.34 -5.81
C GLN A 38 25.06 11.07 -6.43
N ALA A 39 25.22 9.93 -5.72
CA ALA A 39 24.54 8.69 -6.08
C ALA A 39 23.06 8.96 -6.29
N ILE A 40 22.55 8.64 -7.47
CA ILE A 40 21.15 8.80 -7.81
C ILE A 40 20.36 7.87 -6.89
N GLY A 41 19.62 8.44 -5.93
CA GLY A 41 18.76 7.70 -5.03
C GLY A 41 19.11 7.86 -3.57
N GLY A 42 18.15 8.33 -2.79
CA GLY A 42 18.20 8.41 -1.33
C GLY A 42 17.99 7.02 -0.68
N PRO A 43 17.85 6.98 0.63
CA PRO A 43 17.69 5.73 1.39
C PRO A 43 16.28 5.14 1.31
N TYR A 44 15.33 5.81 0.64
CA TYR A 44 13.91 5.45 0.68
C TYR A 44 13.46 4.74 -0.58
N ILE A 45 12.51 3.83 -0.40
CA ILE A 45 11.75 3.20 -1.48
C ILE A 45 10.28 3.58 -1.27
N ASP A 46 9.67 4.24 -2.26
CA ASP A 46 8.23 4.47 -2.27
C ASP A 46 7.53 3.19 -2.74
N VAL A 47 6.69 2.62 -1.93
CA VAL A 47 6.01 1.34 -2.24
C VAL A 47 4.67 1.55 -2.93
N HIS A 48 4.22 2.81 -3.17
CA HIS A 48 2.88 3.07 -3.68
C HIS A 48 2.82 4.26 -4.63
N THR A 49 3.00 4.01 -5.91
CA THR A 49 2.81 5.04 -6.95
C THR A 49 1.99 4.51 -8.13
N HIS A 50 1.36 5.44 -8.87
CA HIS A 50 0.60 5.13 -10.07
C HIS A 50 1.05 6.00 -11.21
N LEU A 51 1.28 5.43 -12.39
CA LEU A 51 1.52 6.18 -13.63
C LEU A 51 0.20 6.46 -14.35
N GLY A 52 0.22 7.49 -15.20
CA GLY A 52 -0.96 7.90 -15.93
C GLY A 52 -1.89 8.79 -15.12
N ARG A 53 -3.16 8.82 -15.52
CA ARG A 53 -4.21 9.55 -14.82
C ARG A 53 -4.98 8.58 -13.91
N THR A 54 -5.19 8.93 -12.65
CA THR A 54 -5.96 8.15 -11.69
C THR A 54 -7.32 8.75 -11.40
N TRP A 55 -7.39 10.06 -11.18
CA TRP A 55 -8.62 10.76 -10.80
C TRP A 55 -8.96 11.89 -11.76
N ASN A 56 -10.24 12.29 -11.77
CA ASN A 56 -10.69 13.47 -12.49
C ASN A 56 -9.99 14.73 -11.95
N GLY A 57 -9.55 15.59 -12.86
CA GLY A 57 -8.89 16.85 -12.50
C GLY A 57 -7.37 16.74 -12.35
N ASP A 58 -6.83 15.56 -12.11
CA ASP A 58 -5.39 15.37 -11.99
C ASP A 58 -4.72 15.25 -13.37
N PRO A 59 -3.56 15.88 -13.57
CA PRO A 59 -2.74 15.63 -14.77
C PRO A 59 -2.18 14.21 -14.73
N PRO A 60 -1.93 13.58 -15.91
CA PRO A 60 -1.29 12.27 -15.94
C PRO A 60 0.15 12.35 -15.44
N LEU A 61 0.53 11.44 -14.54
CA LEU A 61 1.92 11.29 -14.09
C LEU A 61 2.69 10.43 -15.09
N THR A 62 3.76 11.00 -15.66
CA THR A 62 4.66 10.27 -16.56
C THR A 62 5.80 9.60 -15.78
N PRO A 63 6.47 8.56 -16.34
CA PRO A 63 7.66 7.97 -15.73
C PRO A 63 8.75 9.01 -15.41
N GLU A 64 9.01 9.94 -16.33
CA GLU A 64 9.98 11.02 -16.14
C GLU A 64 9.55 11.99 -15.03
N GLY A 65 8.26 12.27 -14.93
CA GLY A 65 7.68 13.10 -13.87
C GLY A 65 7.87 12.46 -12.50
N LEU A 66 7.60 11.16 -12.40
CA LEU A 66 7.81 10.40 -11.18
C LEU A 66 9.29 10.37 -10.78
N VAL A 67 10.19 10.08 -11.72
CA VAL A 67 11.64 10.02 -11.42
C VAL A 67 12.17 11.38 -10.98
N ARG A 68 11.75 12.49 -11.60
CA ARG A 68 12.13 13.84 -11.12
C ARG A 68 11.65 14.09 -9.69
N TRP A 69 10.39 13.73 -9.39
CA TRP A 69 9.87 13.86 -8.03
C TRP A 69 10.64 13.01 -7.03
N MET A 70 11.02 11.78 -7.39
CA MET A 70 11.85 10.91 -6.56
C MET A 70 13.22 11.53 -6.26
N ASP A 71 13.85 12.16 -7.26
CA ASP A 71 15.15 12.83 -7.10
C ASP A 71 15.05 14.01 -6.13
N ASP A 72 13.98 14.81 -6.25
CA ASP A 72 13.71 15.94 -5.35
C ASP A 72 13.41 15.53 -3.91
N ASN A 73 12.97 14.28 -3.69
CA ASN A 73 12.56 13.75 -2.39
C ASN A 73 13.49 12.66 -1.83
N ASN A 74 14.66 12.44 -2.39
CA ASN A 74 15.64 11.42 -1.96
C ASN A 74 15.08 9.99 -1.99
N ILE A 75 14.22 9.66 -2.95
CA ILE A 75 13.65 8.33 -3.14
C ILE A 75 14.49 7.57 -4.18
N ALA A 76 15.08 6.46 -3.75
CA ALA A 76 15.91 5.63 -4.62
C ALA A 76 15.08 4.91 -5.68
N ARG A 77 13.99 4.28 -5.28
CA ARG A 77 13.15 3.46 -6.14
C ARG A 77 11.68 3.67 -5.81
N ALA A 78 10.80 3.44 -6.77
CA ALA A 78 9.36 3.45 -6.56
C ALA A 78 8.69 2.22 -7.16
N VAL A 79 7.71 1.67 -6.45
CA VAL A 79 6.81 0.64 -6.96
C VAL A 79 5.71 1.31 -7.78
N VAL A 80 5.49 0.83 -9.00
CA VAL A 80 4.44 1.30 -9.89
C VAL A 80 3.31 0.28 -9.91
N LEU A 81 2.15 0.71 -9.42
CA LEU A 81 0.97 -0.12 -9.22
C LEU A 81 -0.08 0.14 -10.31
N PRO A 82 -0.56 -0.87 -11.02
CA PRO A 82 -1.76 -0.76 -11.86
C PRO A 82 -3.05 -0.66 -11.03
N LEU A 83 -4.10 -0.08 -11.66
CA LEU A 83 -5.46 0.05 -11.12
C LEU A 83 -6.42 -0.46 -12.20
N VAL A 84 -6.88 -1.71 -12.07
CA VAL A 84 -7.58 -2.40 -13.16
C VAL A 84 -9.06 -2.69 -12.88
N SER A 85 -9.50 -2.54 -11.63
CA SER A 85 -10.91 -2.77 -11.27
C SER A 85 -11.74 -1.51 -11.48
N PRO A 86 -13.02 -1.61 -11.85
CA PRO A 86 -13.89 -0.45 -12.12
C PRO A 86 -13.99 0.53 -10.94
N GLU A 87 -13.92 0.02 -9.70
CA GLU A 87 -13.99 0.81 -8.48
C GLU A 87 -12.64 1.34 -8.01
N SER A 88 -11.55 0.96 -8.67
CA SER A 88 -10.19 1.30 -8.19
C SER A 88 -9.83 2.78 -8.40
N SER A 89 -10.28 3.38 -9.52
CA SER A 89 -9.99 4.76 -9.89
C SER A 89 -10.94 5.26 -10.98
N SER A 90 -10.91 6.56 -11.29
CA SER A 90 -11.69 7.12 -12.41
C SER A 90 -11.16 6.70 -13.78
N TYR A 91 -9.87 6.37 -13.87
CA TYR A 91 -9.20 5.89 -15.09
C TYR A 91 -8.42 4.63 -14.78
N LEU A 92 -8.54 3.62 -15.63
CA LEU A 92 -7.78 2.38 -15.48
C LEU A 92 -6.31 2.60 -15.82
N ASN A 93 -5.43 2.08 -14.97
CA ASN A 93 -3.99 2.05 -15.19
C ASN A 93 -3.56 0.59 -15.35
N LEU A 94 -3.17 0.22 -16.55
CA LEU A 94 -2.92 -1.17 -16.91
C LEU A 94 -1.52 -1.63 -16.48
N THR A 95 -1.35 -2.93 -16.28
CA THR A 95 -0.06 -3.56 -15.98
C THR A 95 1.01 -3.24 -17.04
N GLU A 96 0.61 -3.16 -18.29
CA GLU A 96 1.51 -2.84 -19.42
C GLU A 96 2.10 -1.43 -19.30
N GLN A 97 1.38 -0.48 -18.73
CA GLN A 97 1.88 0.88 -18.45
C GLN A 97 2.95 0.86 -17.35
N ALA A 98 2.74 0.09 -16.28
CA ALA A 98 3.73 -0.10 -15.22
C ALA A 98 5.01 -0.76 -15.76
N ILE A 99 4.88 -1.79 -16.58
CA ILE A 99 6.00 -2.47 -17.25
C ILE A 99 6.75 -1.50 -18.19
N ALA A 100 6.03 -0.73 -19.00
CA ALA A 100 6.65 0.23 -19.91
C ALA A 100 7.43 1.32 -19.16
N GLY A 101 6.86 1.86 -18.08
CA GLY A 101 7.53 2.83 -17.22
C GLY A 101 8.80 2.26 -16.59
N ALA A 102 8.74 1.03 -16.07
CA ALA A 102 9.90 0.36 -15.50
C ALA A 102 10.98 0.05 -16.54
N LYS A 103 10.62 -0.32 -17.77
CA LYS A 103 11.59 -0.51 -18.87
C LYS A 103 12.31 0.80 -19.25
N ALA A 104 11.66 1.95 -19.12
CA ALA A 104 12.28 3.25 -19.36
C ALA A 104 13.28 3.63 -18.23
N PHE A 105 13.01 3.20 -16.99
CA PHE A 105 13.82 3.50 -15.81
C PHE A 105 14.05 2.26 -14.94
N PRO A 106 14.79 1.25 -15.42
CA PRO A 106 14.86 -0.08 -14.80
C PRO A 106 15.51 -0.10 -13.42
N ASP A 107 16.39 0.86 -13.12
CA ASP A 107 17.05 0.99 -11.83
C ASP A 107 16.21 1.78 -10.80
N ARG A 108 15.15 2.44 -11.26
CA ARG A 108 14.34 3.36 -10.46
C ARG A 108 12.92 2.86 -10.23
N LEU A 109 12.27 2.25 -11.21
CA LEU A 109 10.87 1.86 -11.15
C LEU A 109 10.72 0.32 -11.07
N ILE A 110 9.88 -0.13 -10.15
CA ILE A 110 9.61 -1.53 -9.88
C ILE A 110 8.18 -1.81 -10.31
N PRO A 111 7.93 -2.54 -11.41
CA PRO A 111 6.58 -2.79 -11.87
C PRO A 111 5.90 -3.88 -11.03
N PHE A 112 4.67 -3.62 -10.60
CA PHE A 112 3.73 -4.62 -10.12
C PHE A 112 2.73 -4.93 -11.24
N CYS A 113 2.05 -6.07 -11.13
CA CYS A 113 0.89 -6.40 -11.95
C CYS A 113 -0.38 -6.44 -11.11
N CYS A 114 -1.52 -6.29 -11.74
CA CYS A 114 -2.81 -6.54 -11.11
C CYS A 114 -3.79 -7.08 -12.15
N ILE A 115 -4.73 -7.87 -11.67
CA ILE A 115 -5.91 -8.31 -12.43
C ILE A 115 -7.16 -8.10 -11.59
N ASP A 116 -8.29 -7.92 -12.24
CA ASP A 116 -9.57 -8.04 -11.56
C ASP A 116 -9.96 -9.54 -11.49
N PRO A 117 -10.15 -10.12 -10.30
CA PRO A 117 -10.42 -11.56 -10.17
C PRO A 117 -11.81 -11.95 -10.68
N ARG A 118 -12.66 -10.97 -11.05
CA ARG A 118 -13.94 -11.19 -11.73
C ARG A 118 -13.79 -11.33 -13.23
N THR A 119 -12.63 -10.97 -13.78
CA THR A 119 -12.32 -11.14 -15.20
C THR A 119 -12.33 -12.62 -15.57
N SER A 120 -12.94 -12.94 -16.70
CA SER A 120 -12.93 -14.31 -17.22
C SER A 120 -11.54 -14.67 -17.74
N TYR A 121 -10.90 -15.65 -17.14
CA TYR A 121 -9.66 -16.24 -17.61
C TYR A 121 -9.86 -17.74 -17.86
N ARG A 122 -9.22 -18.25 -18.93
CA ARG A 122 -9.35 -19.67 -19.28
C ARG A 122 -8.45 -20.54 -18.40
N GLY A 123 -8.91 -21.72 -18.04
CA GLY A 123 -8.10 -22.72 -17.33
C GLY A 123 -8.10 -22.59 -15.79
N GLY A 124 -9.02 -21.79 -15.21
CA GLY A 124 -9.12 -21.61 -13.75
C GLY A 124 -7.80 -21.11 -13.16
N ARG A 125 -7.44 -21.53 -11.94
CA ARG A 125 -6.20 -21.13 -11.26
C ARG A 125 -4.94 -21.34 -12.13
N LYS A 126 -4.82 -22.44 -12.85
CA LYS A 126 -3.66 -22.68 -13.74
C LYS A 126 -3.55 -21.63 -14.84
N GLY A 127 -4.69 -21.22 -15.42
CA GLY A 127 -4.72 -20.17 -16.43
C GLY A 127 -4.34 -18.80 -15.83
N LEU A 128 -4.77 -18.51 -14.60
CA LEU A 128 -4.39 -17.31 -13.88
C LEU A 128 -2.89 -17.28 -13.59
N VAL A 129 -2.32 -18.37 -13.08
CA VAL A 129 -0.88 -18.49 -12.83
C VAL A 129 -0.08 -18.29 -14.12
N ALA A 130 -0.53 -18.89 -15.24
CA ALA A 130 0.13 -18.71 -16.54
C ALA A 130 0.12 -17.24 -16.99
N MET A 131 -1.02 -16.55 -16.85
CA MET A 131 -1.15 -15.13 -17.19
C MET A 131 -0.26 -14.24 -16.31
N LEU A 132 -0.24 -14.46 -15.00
CA LEU A 132 0.63 -13.69 -14.10
C LEU A 132 2.12 -13.99 -14.36
N LYS A 133 2.44 -15.25 -14.74
CA LYS A 133 3.82 -15.61 -15.11
C LYS A 133 4.31 -14.84 -16.34
N GLU A 134 3.46 -14.57 -17.33
CA GLU A 134 3.82 -13.74 -18.48
C GLU A 134 4.24 -12.31 -18.05
N TYR A 135 3.63 -11.75 -17.00
CA TYR A 135 4.04 -10.48 -16.43
C TYR A 135 5.35 -10.59 -15.64
N VAL A 136 5.52 -11.66 -14.87
CA VAL A 136 6.77 -11.93 -14.13
C VAL A 136 7.95 -12.05 -15.10
N ASP A 137 7.77 -12.75 -16.22
CA ASP A 137 8.79 -12.91 -17.26
C ASP A 137 9.15 -11.55 -17.94
N GLN A 138 8.25 -10.55 -17.85
CA GLN A 138 8.51 -9.17 -18.30
C GLN A 138 9.10 -8.26 -17.21
N GLY A 139 9.42 -8.80 -16.02
CA GLY A 139 10.13 -8.08 -14.96
C GLY A 139 9.27 -7.63 -13.79
N VAL A 140 7.99 -7.98 -13.73
CA VAL A 140 7.10 -7.69 -12.60
C VAL A 140 7.62 -8.33 -11.32
N LYS A 141 7.50 -7.60 -10.18
CA LYS A 141 8.05 -8.00 -8.88
C LYS A 141 7.00 -8.19 -7.78
N GLY A 142 5.73 -7.90 -8.06
CA GLY A 142 4.65 -8.04 -7.09
C GLY A 142 3.28 -7.89 -7.74
N PHE A 143 2.26 -8.03 -6.92
CA PHE A 143 0.84 -7.98 -7.32
C PHE A 143 0.11 -6.88 -6.53
N GLY A 144 -0.62 -5.98 -7.21
CA GLY A 144 -1.37 -4.86 -6.64
C GLY A 144 -1.22 -3.58 -7.48
N GLU A 145 -1.94 -2.49 -7.16
CA GLU A 145 -2.81 -2.33 -6.00
C GLU A 145 -4.05 -3.20 -6.18
N PHE A 146 -4.24 -4.17 -5.29
CA PHE A 146 -5.39 -5.07 -5.36
C PHE A 146 -6.59 -4.38 -4.67
N LYS A 147 -7.33 -3.62 -5.47
CA LYS A 147 -8.36 -2.67 -5.06
C LYS A 147 -9.67 -3.01 -5.75
N VAL A 148 -10.32 -4.05 -5.26
CA VAL A 148 -11.46 -4.71 -5.87
C VAL A 148 -12.68 -4.61 -4.97
N GLY A 149 -13.87 -4.34 -5.52
CA GLY A 149 -15.15 -4.27 -4.83
C GLY A 149 -15.67 -5.66 -4.41
N LEU A 150 -14.88 -6.40 -3.66
CA LEU A 150 -15.20 -7.70 -3.08
C LEU A 150 -14.71 -7.75 -1.61
N PRO A 151 -15.28 -8.64 -0.77
CA PRO A 151 -14.68 -8.98 0.51
C PRO A 151 -13.23 -9.45 0.33
N ILE A 152 -12.35 -9.07 1.28
CA ILE A 152 -10.92 -9.39 1.18
C ILE A 152 -10.65 -10.91 1.11
N ASP A 153 -11.52 -11.71 1.69
CA ASP A 153 -11.49 -13.17 1.70
C ASP A 153 -12.52 -13.83 0.76
N ASP A 154 -13.03 -13.08 -0.23
CA ASP A 154 -13.89 -13.65 -1.28
C ASP A 154 -13.16 -14.78 -2.01
N PRO A 155 -13.82 -15.88 -2.40
CA PRO A 155 -13.19 -17.01 -3.10
C PRO A 155 -12.40 -16.63 -4.35
N LYS A 156 -12.81 -15.58 -5.08
CA LYS A 156 -12.09 -15.07 -6.24
C LYS A 156 -10.80 -14.34 -5.83
N MET A 157 -10.86 -13.58 -4.73
CA MET A 157 -9.68 -12.94 -4.14
C MET A 157 -8.70 -14.00 -3.65
N MET A 158 -9.18 -15.03 -2.95
CA MET A 158 -8.38 -16.16 -2.46
C MET A 158 -7.66 -16.87 -3.62
N THR A 159 -8.33 -17.09 -4.75
CA THR A 159 -7.70 -17.68 -5.96
C THR A 159 -6.55 -16.82 -6.49
N ALA A 160 -6.68 -15.48 -6.42
CA ALA A 160 -5.59 -14.58 -6.81
C ALA A 160 -4.40 -14.65 -5.83
N TYR A 161 -4.66 -14.74 -4.52
CA TYR A 161 -3.60 -14.93 -3.52
C TYR A 161 -2.88 -16.28 -3.67
N GLU A 162 -3.62 -17.36 -3.98
CA GLU A 162 -3.01 -18.66 -4.31
C GLU A 162 -2.06 -18.56 -5.50
N ALA A 163 -2.44 -17.83 -6.56
CA ALA A 163 -1.57 -17.63 -7.71
C ALA A 163 -0.33 -16.79 -7.37
N CYS A 164 -0.48 -15.80 -6.47
CA CYS A 164 0.65 -15.03 -5.97
C CYS A 164 1.61 -15.89 -5.11
N ASP A 165 1.08 -16.82 -4.29
CA ASP A 165 1.92 -17.75 -3.52
C ASP A 165 2.71 -18.70 -4.43
N ASP A 166 2.07 -19.24 -5.47
CA ASP A 166 2.76 -20.09 -6.46
C ASP A 166 3.95 -19.34 -7.12
N LEU A 167 3.77 -18.06 -7.42
CA LEU A 167 4.74 -17.23 -8.11
C LEU A 167 5.66 -16.42 -7.18
N LYS A 168 5.50 -16.57 -5.86
CA LYS A 168 6.25 -15.84 -4.82
C LYS A 168 6.15 -14.32 -4.96
N LEU A 169 4.98 -13.83 -5.34
CA LEU A 169 4.70 -12.40 -5.46
C LEU A 169 4.17 -11.83 -4.14
N PRO A 170 4.73 -10.74 -3.61
CA PRO A 170 4.08 -9.97 -2.56
C PRO A 170 2.79 -9.34 -3.09
N VAL A 171 1.83 -9.12 -2.20
CA VAL A 171 0.52 -8.54 -2.53
C VAL A 171 0.36 -7.20 -1.81
N LEU A 172 0.21 -6.10 -2.55
CA LEU A 172 -0.23 -4.84 -2.01
C LEU A 172 -1.74 -4.71 -2.23
N PHE A 173 -2.50 -4.60 -1.14
CA PHE A 173 -3.96 -4.56 -1.18
C PHE A 173 -4.51 -3.28 -0.56
N HIS A 174 -5.64 -2.83 -1.10
CA HIS A 174 -6.44 -1.75 -0.55
C HIS A 174 -7.61 -2.32 0.26
N ALA A 175 -7.88 -1.73 1.43
CA ALA A 175 -9.05 -2.07 2.24
C ALA A 175 -9.80 -0.80 2.66
N ASP A 176 -11.09 -0.75 2.34
CA ASP A 176 -12.05 0.25 2.80
C ASP A 176 -13.47 -0.34 2.86
N ASP A 177 -14.49 0.49 2.89
CA ASP A 177 -15.91 0.08 2.92
C ASP A 177 -16.48 -0.35 1.56
N ILE A 178 -15.72 -0.18 0.47
CA ILE A 178 -16.12 -0.53 -0.90
C ILE A 178 -15.20 -1.59 -1.50
N ARG A 179 -13.89 -1.53 -1.21
CA ARG A 179 -12.84 -2.30 -1.87
C ARG A 179 -12.03 -3.09 -0.86
N GLY A 180 -11.82 -4.37 -1.12
CA GLY A 180 -11.17 -5.26 -0.15
C GLY A 180 -11.90 -5.21 1.19
N THR A 181 -13.25 -5.28 1.16
CA THR A 181 -14.09 -5.02 2.33
C THR A 181 -13.88 -6.06 3.43
N ASP A 182 -13.97 -5.62 4.67
CA ASP A 182 -13.93 -6.47 5.85
C ASP A 182 -14.85 -5.90 6.95
N LYS A 183 -14.94 -6.58 8.07
CA LYS A 183 -15.63 -6.12 9.28
C LYS A 183 -14.63 -5.49 10.26
N ALA A 184 -15.12 -4.72 11.21
CA ALA A 184 -14.31 -4.28 12.35
C ALA A 184 -13.64 -5.49 13.00
N GLY A 185 -12.35 -5.33 13.36
CA GLY A 185 -11.52 -6.43 13.83
C GLY A 185 -10.78 -7.19 12.72
N LEU A 186 -11.06 -6.91 11.45
CA LEU A 186 -10.41 -7.48 10.26
C LEU A 186 -10.36 -9.02 10.24
N PRO A 187 -11.49 -9.74 10.49
CA PRO A 187 -11.48 -11.19 10.53
C PRO A 187 -11.23 -11.84 9.15
N GLY A 188 -11.60 -11.16 8.06
CA GLY A 188 -11.31 -11.60 6.70
C GLY A 188 -9.81 -11.56 6.41
N LEU A 189 -9.16 -10.45 6.75
CA LEU A 189 -7.71 -10.30 6.61
C LEU A 189 -6.96 -11.34 7.45
N ASP A 190 -7.39 -11.61 8.68
CA ASP A 190 -6.80 -12.64 9.55
C ASP A 190 -6.83 -14.02 8.87
N ARG A 191 -7.96 -14.39 8.24
CA ARG A 191 -8.07 -15.63 7.46
C ARG A 191 -7.13 -15.67 6.27
N VAL A 192 -7.03 -14.58 5.51
CA VAL A 192 -6.13 -14.46 4.35
C VAL A 192 -4.68 -14.66 4.78
N LEU A 193 -4.24 -13.93 5.81
CA LEU A 193 -2.87 -14.02 6.32
C LEU A 193 -2.51 -15.42 6.83
N SER A 194 -3.46 -16.07 7.50
CA SER A 194 -3.31 -17.45 7.99
C SER A 194 -3.26 -18.46 6.86
N ALA A 195 -4.04 -18.27 5.80
CA ALA A 195 -4.09 -19.18 4.65
C ALA A 195 -2.82 -19.11 3.78
N PHE A 196 -2.17 -17.94 3.72
CA PHE A 196 -1.00 -17.69 2.84
C PHE A 196 0.21 -17.17 3.63
N PRO A 197 0.79 -17.98 4.55
CA PRO A 197 1.87 -17.51 5.44
C PRO A 197 3.18 -17.18 4.69
N ASN A 198 3.33 -17.63 3.45
CA ASN A 198 4.51 -17.39 2.62
C ASN A 198 4.37 -16.16 1.69
N VAL A 199 3.19 -15.57 1.60
CA VAL A 199 2.94 -14.35 0.83
C VAL A 199 3.11 -13.15 1.74
N ASN A 200 3.92 -12.17 1.35
CA ASN A 200 3.99 -10.89 2.04
C ASN A 200 2.80 -10.01 1.61
N PHE A 201 1.96 -9.64 2.55
CA PHE A 201 0.83 -8.74 2.34
C PHE A 201 1.18 -7.33 2.84
N ILE A 202 0.96 -6.34 1.99
CA ILE A 202 1.21 -4.91 2.28
C ILE A 202 -0.14 -4.21 2.31
N GLY A 203 -0.60 -3.84 3.51
CA GLY A 203 -1.92 -3.26 3.72
C GLY A 203 -1.94 -1.76 3.51
N HIS A 204 -2.94 -1.30 2.77
CA HIS A 204 -3.19 0.09 2.43
C HIS A 204 -4.68 0.43 2.54
N GLY A 205 -4.98 1.71 2.62
CA GLY A 205 -6.36 2.23 2.55
C GLY A 205 -6.95 2.66 3.88
N PRO A 206 -8.09 3.40 3.84
CA PRO A 206 -8.73 3.93 5.03
C PRO A 206 -9.14 2.86 6.03
N GLY A 207 -9.73 1.77 5.57
CA GLY A 207 -10.21 0.68 6.42
C GLY A 207 -9.08 -0.08 7.11
N PHE A 208 -7.98 -0.30 6.40
CA PHE A 208 -6.78 -0.87 6.99
C PHE A 208 -6.29 0.02 8.14
N TRP A 209 -6.00 1.29 7.86
CA TRP A 209 -5.42 2.19 8.86
C TRP A 209 -6.39 2.68 9.93
N ALA A 210 -7.71 2.74 9.69
CA ALA A 210 -8.69 2.98 10.74
C ALA A 210 -8.64 1.90 11.82
N SER A 211 -8.29 0.67 11.45
CA SER A 211 -8.26 -0.51 12.31
C SER A 211 -7.06 -0.56 13.28
N ILE A 212 -6.22 0.49 13.35
CA ILE A 212 -5.27 0.68 14.46
C ILE A 212 -5.98 1.01 15.78
N ALA A 213 -7.24 1.49 15.72
CA ALA A 213 -8.04 1.84 16.89
C ALA A 213 -9.00 0.71 17.26
N GLY A 214 -9.09 0.41 18.57
CA GLY A 214 -9.93 -0.67 19.09
C GLY A 214 -11.42 -0.36 19.10
N ASP A 215 -11.81 0.89 18.93
CA ASP A 215 -13.20 1.37 18.94
C ASP A 215 -13.80 1.56 17.54
N VAL A 216 -13.03 1.24 16.48
CA VAL A 216 -13.52 1.38 15.11
C VAL A 216 -14.70 0.45 14.85
N GLN A 217 -15.75 1.00 14.21
CA GLN A 217 -16.91 0.24 13.77
C GLN A 217 -16.80 -0.08 12.28
N THR A 218 -17.49 -1.13 11.82
CA THR A 218 -17.47 -1.51 10.40
C THR A 218 -17.88 -0.36 9.48
N SER A 219 -18.85 0.47 9.87
CA SER A 219 -19.25 1.68 9.13
C SER A 219 -18.19 2.78 9.08
N GLY A 220 -17.14 2.68 9.90
CA GLY A 220 -16.03 3.63 9.92
C GLY A 220 -14.84 3.24 9.03
N LEU A 221 -14.89 2.08 8.38
CA LEU A 221 -13.76 1.56 7.60
C LEU A 221 -13.52 2.30 6.25
N GLY A 222 -14.49 3.10 5.79
CA GLY A 222 -14.33 3.97 4.61
C GLY A 222 -13.86 5.39 4.92
N ALA A 223 -13.61 5.73 6.18
CA ALA A 223 -13.33 7.09 6.63
C ALA A 223 -11.88 7.28 7.11
N TYR A 224 -11.52 8.56 7.29
CA TYR A 224 -10.28 8.99 7.95
C TYR A 224 -10.61 9.50 9.37
N PRO A 225 -10.56 8.62 10.40
CA PRO A 225 -10.91 9.02 11.75
C PRO A 225 -9.96 10.10 12.28
N LYS A 226 -10.52 11.11 12.98
CA LYS A 226 -9.77 12.20 13.61
C LYS A 226 -9.68 12.07 15.12
N THR A 227 -10.33 11.07 15.69
CA THR A 227 -10.33 10.75 17.12
C THR A 227 -8.99 10.16 17.56
N LYS A 228 -8.75 10.15 18.87
CA LYS A 228 -7.61 9.44 19.45
C LYS A 228 -7.63 7.96 19.03
N VAL A 229 -6.44 7.37 18.90
CA VAL A 229 -6.32 5.93 18.65
C VAL A 229 -6.62 5.20 19.97
N ALA A 230 -7.78 4.54 20.05
CA ALA A 230 -8.13 3.71 21.18
C ALA A 230 -7.27 2.43 21.21
N PRO A 231 -6.89 1.91 22.38
CA PRO A 231 -6.09 0.69 22.51
C PRO A 231 -6.87 -0.55 22.02
N GLY A 232 -6.15 -1.61 21.65
CA GLY A 232 -6.74 -2.89 21.25
C GLY A 232 -7.19 -2.95 19.78
N GLY A 233 -6.57 -2.14 18.92
CA GLY A 233 -6.83 -2.17 17.48
C GLY A 233 -6.51 -3.52 16.83
N ALA A 234 -7.24 -3.86 15.77
CA ALA A 234 -7.04 -5.09 15.04
C ALA A 234 -5.63 -5.20 14.45
N LEU A 235 -5.06 -4.09 13.97
CA LEU A 235 -3.72 -4.10 13.38
C LEU A 235 -2.63 -4.45 14.39
N ASP A 236 -2.73 -4.00 15.64
CA ASP A 236 -1.76 -4.39 16.69
C ASP A 236 -1.73 -5.91 16.85
N ARG A 237 -2.91 -6.53 16.95
CA ARG A 237 -3.06 -7.99 17.05
C ARG A 237 -2.53 -8.70 15.80
N LEU A 238 -2.88 -8.22 14.61
CA LEU A 238 -2.51 -8.85 13.34
C LEU A 238 -1.00 -8.76 13.08
N PHE A 239 -0.36 -7.62 13.34
CA PHE A 239 1.09 -7.47 13.21
C PHE A 239 1.87 -8.34 14.21
N ASP A 240 1.30 -8.62 15.39
CA ASP A 240 1.91 -9.53 16.34
C ASP A 240 1.75 -11.00 15.92
N ALA A 241 0.59 -11.36 15.39
CA ALA A 241 0.25 -12.73 15.00
C ALA A 241 0.88 -13.15 13.65
N HIS A 242 0.97 -12.23 12.70
CA HIS A 242 1.35 -12.55 11.31
C HIS A 242 2.63 -11.81 10.89
N LYS A 243 3.69 -12.56 10.62
CA LYS A 243 4.99 -12.01 10.18
C LYS A 243 5.00 -11.59 8.71
N ASN A 244 4.01 -12.01 7.96
CA ASN A 244 3.80 -11.73 6.55
C ASN A 244 2.90 -10.49 6.31
N LEU A 245 2.50 -9.75 7.36
CA LEU A 245 1.76 -8.49 7.23
C LEU A 245 2.68 -7.28 7.38
N TRP A 246 2.55 -6.35 6.45
CA TRP A 246 3.25 -5.07 6.40
C TRP A 246 2.25 -3.94 6.23
N GLY A 247 2.61 -2.72 6.63
CA GLY A 247 1.77 -1.53 6.47
C GLY A 247 2.39 -0.52 5.52
N ASP A 248 1.62 -0.08 4.54
CA ASP A 248 1.98 1.02 3.63
C ASP A 248 1.46 2.35 4.17
N LEU A 249 2.37 3.27 4.44
CA LEU A 249 2.08 4.60 5.01
C LEU A 249 1.81 5.68 3.96
N SER A 250 1.63 5.31 2.70
CA SER A 250 1.37 6.25 1.62
C SER A 250 -0.02 6.90 1.69
N ALA A 251 -0.19 7.97 0.91
CA ALA A 251 -1.43 8.70 0.70
C ALA A 251 -2.10 9.23 1.99
N GLY A 252 -3.36 9.65 1.87
CA GLY A 252 -4.14 10.21 2.98
C GLY A 252 -4.39 9.23 4.12
N SER A 253 -4.48 7.93 3.84
CA SER A 253 -4.72 6.91 4.86
C SER A 253 -3.52 6.72 5.78
N GLY A 254 -2.32 6.61 5.24
CA GLY A 254 -1.09 6.54 6.04
C GLY A 254 -0.81 7.83 6.80
N SER A 255 -0.98 8.99 6.14
CA SER A 255 -0.85 10.30 6.79
C SER A 255 -1.84 10.45 7.97
N ASN A 256 -3.10 10.04 7.78
CA ASN A 256 -4.10 10.05 8.84
C ASN A 256 -3.68 9.14 10.01
N ALA A 257 -3.22 7.92 9.72
CA ALA A 257 -2.80 6.97 10.75
C ALA A 257 -1.69 7.52 11.64
N ILE A 258 -0.67 8.15 11.03
CA ILE A 258 0.48 8.71 11.75
C ILE A 258 0.10 9.96 12.57
N SER A 259 -0.80 10.80 12.03
CA SER A 259 -1.16 12.09 12.64
C SER A 259 -2.23 12.00 13.74
N ARG A 260 -2.88 10.84 13.91
CA ARG A 260 -3.91 10.68 14.94
C ARG A 260 -3.30 10.76 16.34
N PRO A 261 -3.97 11.46 17.30
CA PRO A 261 -3.50 11.50 18.68
C PRO A 261 -3.44 10.10 19.29
N ALA A 262 -2.34 9.80 19.99
CA ALA A 262 -2.25 8.57 20.76
C ALA A 262 -3.25 8.58 21.93
N TRP A 263 -3.75 7.39 22.28
CA TRP A 263 -4.52 7.24 23.51
C TRP A 263 -3.62 7.52 24.72
N ALA A 264 -4.11 8.32 25.64
CA ALA A 264 -3.53 8.48 26.96
C ALA A 264 -4.59 8.10 28.00
N PRO A 265 -4.28 7.28 29.01
CA PRO A 265 -5.21 7.02 30.09
C PRO A 265 -5.56 8.34 30.79
N GLU A 266 -6.83 8.49 31.20
CA GLU A 266 -7.21 9.59 32.05
C GLU A 266 -6.35 9.55 33.33
N PRO A 267 -5.87 10.69 33.85
CA PRO A 267 -5.18 10.72 35.13
C PRO A 267 -6.13 10.14 36.18
N ALA A 268 -5.58 9.31 37.08
CA ALA A 268 -6.35 8.77 38.17
C ALA A 268 -7.04 9.93 38.96
N PRO A 269 -8.33 9.78 39.32
CA PRO A 269 -8.99 10.82 40.09
C PRO A 269 -8.21 11.07 41.40
N SER A 270 -7.92 12.35 41.69
CA SER A 270 -7.21 12.84 42.86
C SER A 270 -7.95 12.57 44.15
#